data_b90f381fbd0ca2ca160b9be62360ae9a
#
_entry.id   b90f381fbd0ca2ca160b9be62360ae9a
#
_cell.length_a   1.000
_cell.length_b   1.000
_cell.length_c   1.000
_cell.angle_alpha   90.00
_cell.angle_beta   90.00
_cell.angle_gamma   90.00
#
_symmetry.space_group_name_H-M   'P 1'
#
loop_
_entity.id
_entity.type
_entity.pdbx_description
1 polymer ?
#
loop_
_entity_poly.entity_id
_entity_poly.type
_entity_poly.pdbx_seq_one_letter_code
_entity_poly.pdbx_strand_id
1 'polypeptide(L)'
;IARSVELPQILYNVPSRTGCDLLPETIAHLNESDLVIGIKEATGDLERAKAIMSTSDIKVYSGDDGTSCDLMLLGGSGTISVTANVAPKKMAKMSEAALSGNFELAKNLDAELRGLHRDLFLESNPIPVKWALYEMGKIENGIRLPMTELAPEHHHLLRESLLQAGAI
;
A
#
# COMPACT_ATOMS: atom_id res chain seq x y z
N ILE A 1 6.27 -16.79 -16.84
CA ILE A 1 7.31 -16.29 -15.91
C ILE A 1 7.50 -17.35 -14.81
N ALA A 2 6.45 -17.78 -14.07
CA ALA A 2 6.58 -18.71 -12.96
C ALA A 2 7.32 -20.03 -13.30
N ARG A 3 7.18 -20.51 -14.54
CA ARG A 3 7.87 -21.72 -15.03
C ARG A 3 9.31 -21.49 -15.50
N SER A 4 9.77 -20.23 -15.54
CA SER A 4 11.10 -19.87 -16.10
C SER A 4 12.16 -19.68 -15.04
N VAL A 5 11.77 -19.47 -13.78
CA VAL A 5 12.67 -19.27 -12.63
C VAL A 5 12.07 -19.90 -11.38
N GLU A 6 12.92 -20.52 -10.56
CA GLU A 6 12.51 -21.14 -9.29
C GLU A 6 12.57 -20.14 -8.13
N LEU A 7 11.90 -18.98 -8.31
CA LEU A 7 11.81 -17.94 -7.28
C LEU A 7 10.36 -17.72 -6.88
N PRO A 8 10.07 -17.55 -5.58
CA PRO A 8 8.75 -17.15 -5.11
C PRO A 8 8.32 -15.81 -5.73
N GLN A 9 7.08 -15.71 -6.19
CA GLN A 9 6.54 -14.58 -6.89
C GLN A 9 5.31 -14.03 -6.17
N ILE A 10 5.23 -12.71 -6.04
CA ILE A 10 4.05 -11.98 -5.61
C ILE A 10 3.48 -11.27 -6.83
N LEU A 11 2.25 -11.58 -7.19
CA LEU A 11 1.51 -10.89 -8.25
C LEU A 11 1.25 -9.44 -7.83
N TYR A 12 1.05 -8.55 -8.82
CA TYR A 12 0.64 -7.19 -8.54
C TYR A 12 -0.51 -6.77 -9.44
N ASN A 13 -1.68 -6.53 -8.84
CA ASN A 13 -2.85 -6.03 -9.53
C ASN A 13 -3.05 -4.54 -9.25
N VAL A 14 -2.94 -3.71 -10.30
CA VAL A 14 -3.09 -2.25 -10.24
C VAL A 14 -3.74 -1.71 -11.52
N PRO A 15 -5.04 -1.99 -11.75
CA PRO A 15 -5.72 -1.67 -12.99
C PRO A 15 -5.65 -0.20 -13.40
N SER A 16 -5.66 0.71 -12.42
CA SER A 16 -5.53 2.16 -12.66
C SER A 16 -4.22 2.56 -13.36
N ARG A 17 -3.17 1.73 -13.28
CA ARG A 17 -1.87 1.98 -13.92
C ARG A 17 -1.62 1.13 -15.15
N THR A 18 -2.11 -0.10 -15.14
CA THR A 18 -1.83 -1.08 -16.20
C THR A 18 -2.88 -1.09 -17.29
N GLY A 19 -4.10 -0.58 -17.00
CA GLY A 19 -5.26 -0.73 -17.87
C GLY A 19 -5.74 -2.18 -18.02
N CYS A 20 -5.24 -3.08 -17.19
CA CYS A 20 -5.56 -4.50 -17.18
C CYS A 20 -5.89 -4.95 -15.76
N ASP A 21 -6.92 -5.74 -15.61
CA ASP A 21 -7.37 -6.26 -14.33
C ASP A 21 -7.13 -7.77 -14.21
N LEU A 22 -6.57 -8.17 -13.09
CA LEU A 22 -6.30 -9.55 -12.75
C LEU A 22 -7.45 -10.08 -11.88
N LEU A 23 -8.44 -10.70 -12.53
CA LEU A 23 -9.67 -11.14 -11.87
C LEU A 23 -9.43 -12.24 -10.82
N PRO A 24 -10.28 -12.35 -9.77
CA PRO A 24 -10.10 -13.36 -8.71
C PRO A 24 -9.95 -14.79 -9.23
N GLU A 25 -10.73 -15.21 -10.24
CA GLU A 25 -10.61 -16.53 -10.87
C GLU A 25 -9.28 -16.73 -11.60
N THR A 26 -8.71 -15.68 -12.19
CA THR A 26 -7.39 -15.73 -12.80
C THR A 26 -6.29 -15.88 -11.73
N ILE A 27 -6.45 -15.20 -10.60
CA ILE A 27 -5.54 -15.33 -9.45
C ILE A 27 -5.58 -16.75 -8.88
N ALA A 28 -6.77 -17.31 -8.70
CA ALA A 28 -6.95 -18.68 -8.23
C ALA A 28 -6.23 -19.70 -9.15
N HIS A 29 -6.39 -19.54 -10.47
CA HIS A 29 -5.68 -20.39 -11.44
C HIS A 29 -4.15 -20.22 -11.38
N LEU A 30 -3.65 -19.00 -11.21
CA LEU A 30 -2.21 -18.75 -11.10
C LEU A 30 -1.62 -19.31 -9.79
N ASN A 31 -2.41 -19.36 -8.72
CA ASN A 31 -2.01 -19.94 -7.43
C ASN A 31 -1.89 -21.48 -7.44
N GLU A 32 -2.30 -22.16 -8.53
CA GLU A 32 -1.97 -23.60 -8.74
C GLU A 32 -0.46 -23.83 -8.85
N SER A 33 0.34 -22.77 -9.08
CA SER A 33 1.80 -22.84 -9.07
C SER A 33 2.33 -22.52 -7.67
N ASP A 34 3.08 -23.44 -7.06
CA ASP A 34 3.73 -23.28 -5.76
C ASP A 34 4.66 -22.06 -5.67
N LEU A 35 5.08 -21.53 -6.82
CA LEU A 35 5.91 -20.33 -6.89
C LEU A 35 5.12 -19.02 -6.82
N VAL A 36 3.80 -19.04 -7.01
CA VAL A 36 2.94 -17.86 -6.87
C VAL A 36 2.41 -17.82 -5.45
N ILE A 37 3.12 -17.14 -4.56
CA ILE A 37 2.92 -17.20 -3.11
C ILE A 37 2.07 -16.04 -2.55
N GLY A 38 1.74 -15.04 -3.36
CA GLY A 38 1.01 -13.87 -2.88
C GLY A 38 0.55 -12.96 -4.01
N ILE A 39 -0.34 -12.04 -3.65
CA ILE A 39 -0.76 -10.94 -4.50
C ILE A 39 -0.76 -9.62 -3.73
N LYS A 40 -0.21 -8.58 -4.34
CA LYS A 40 -0.44 -7.18 -3.96
C LYS A 40 -1.68 -6.70 -4.71
N GLU A 41 -2.79 -6.54 -3.98
CA GLU A 41 -4.06 -6.05 -4.52
C GLU A 41 -4.20 -4.54 -4.25
N ALA A 42 -4.22 -3.74 -5.29
CA ALA A 42 -4.17 -2.28 -5.20
C ALA A 42 -5.40 -1.58 -5.79
N THR A 43 -6.53 -2.27 -5.88
CA THR A 43 -7.81 -1.64 -6.27
C THR A 43 -8.46 -0.86 -5.12
N GLY A 44 -8.12 -1.19 -3.85
CA GLY A 44 -8.80 -0.68 -2.66
C GLY A 44 -10.17 -1.33 -2.41
N ASP A 45 -10.57 -2.31 -3.20
CA ASP A 45 -11.85 -3.01 -3.08
C ASP A 45 -11.74 -4.21 -2.11
N LEU A 46 -12.31 -4.05 -0.92
CA LEU A 46 -12.30 -5.08 0.12
C LEU A 46 -13.15 -6.31 -0.23
N GLU A 47 -14.24 -6.14 -0.98
CA GLU A 47 -15.06 -7.28 -1.41
C GLU A 47 -14.31 -8.13 -2.43
N ARG A 48 -13.55 -7.50 -3.30
CA ARG A 48 -12.63 -8.19 -4.19
C ARG A 48 -11.55 -8.96 -3.42
N ALA A 49 -10.96 -8.34 -2.42
CA ALA A 49 -9.97 -9.02 -1.57
C ALA A 49 -10.56 -10.25 -0.86
N LYS A 50 -11.79 -10.15 -0.35
CA LYS A 50 -12.53 -11.30 0.20
C LYS A 50 -12.77 -12.39 -0.84
N ALA A 51 -13.16 -12.03 -2.07
CA ALA A 51 -13.36 -12.99 -3.15
C ALA A 51 -12.07 -13.77 -3.46
N ILE A 52 -10.92 -13.09 -3.53
CA ILE A 52 -9.62 -13.73 -3.72
C ILE A 52 -9.31 -14.71 -2.57
N MET A 53 -9.46 -14.27 -1.32
CA MET A 53 -9.20 -15.11 -0.13
C MET A 53 -10.16 -16.30 0.00
N SER A 54 -11.37 -16.21 -0.56
CA SER A 54 -12.35 -17.31 -0.54
C SER A 54 -12.12 -18.37 -1.61
N THR A 55 -11.38 -18.05 -2.67
CA THR A 55 -11.17 -18.91 -3.85
C THR A 55 -9.78 -19.48 -3.94
N SER A 56 -8.84 -19.04 -3.09
CA SER A 56 -7.44 -19.48 -3.10
C SER A 56 -6.79 -19.27 -1.73
N ASP A 57 -5.74 -20.05 -1.45
CA ASP A 57 -4.91 -19.90 -0.24
C ASP A 57 -3.81 -18.85 -0.40
N ILE A 58 -3.85 -18.06 -1.48
CA ILE A 58 -2.84 -17.06 -1.79
C ILE A 58 -2.79 -15.98 -0.70
N LYS A 59 -1.60 -15.54 -0.33
CA LYS A 59 -1.44 -14.42 0.60
C LYS A 59 -1.82 -13.10 -0.06
N VAL A 60 -2.80 -12.38 0.50
CA VAL A 60 -3.25 -11.09 -0.02
C VAL A 60 -2.62 -9.94 0.77
N TYR A 61 -1.85 -9.11 0.09
CA TYR A 61 -1.26 -7.89 0.61
C TYR A 61 -1.98 -6.66 0.04
N SER A 62 -2.33 -5.71 0.89
CA SER A 62 -2.88 -4.44 0.40
C SER A 62 -1.83 -3.65 -0.39
N GLY A 63 -2.20 -3.12 -1.53
CA GLY A 63 -1.46 -2.13 -2.30
C GLY A 63 -2.06 -0.73 -2.22
N ASP A 64 -3.11 -0.57 -1.41
CA ASP A 64 -3.82 0.69 -1.17
C ASP A 64 -3.75 1.05 0.31
N ASP A 65 -3.14 2.19 0.64
CA ASP A 65 -2.91 2.59 2.02
C ASP A 65 -4.22 2.87 2.77
N GLY A 66 -5.20 3.47 2.10
CA GLY A 66 -6.47 3.87 2.70
C GLY A 66 -7.34 2.71 3.19
N THR A 67 -7.16 1.52 2.62
CA THR A 67 -7.91 0.30 2.99
C THR A 67 -7.04 -0.78 3.63
N SER A 68 -5.74 -0.51 3.82
CA SER A 68 -4.76 -1.51 4.26
C SER A 68 -5.06 -2.10 5.64
N CYS A 69 -5.47 -1.26 6.59
CA CYS A 69 -5.86 -1.70 7.93
C CYS A 69 -7.06 -2.65 7.87
N ASP A 70 -8.11 -2.26 7.15
CA ASP A 70 -9.32 -3.07 7.00
C ASP A 70 -9.04 -4.40 6.30
N LEU A 71 -8.23 -4.39 5.24
CA LEU A 71 -7.84 -5.62 4.55
C LEU A 71 -7.13 -6.59 5.50
N MET A 72 -6.18 -6.12 6.31
CA MET A 72 -5.49 -6.98 7.29
C MET A 72 -6.44 -7.52 8.37
N LEU A 73 -7.37 -6.70 8.87
CA LEU A 73 -8.40 -7.12 9.82
C LEU A 73 -9.39 -8.14 9.24
N LEU A 74 -9.58 -8.18 7.92
CA LEU A 74 -10.38 -9.16 7.19
C LEU A 74 -9.62 -10.48 6.90
N GLY A 75 -8.36 -10.59 7.29
CA GLY A 75 -7.54 -11.79 7.08
C GLY A 75 -6.43 -11.62 6.04
N GLY A 76 -6.22 -10.42 5.52
CA GLY A 76 -5.07 -10.10 4.66
C GLY A 76 -3.75 -10.30 5.38
N SER A 77 -2.68 -10.51 4.61
CA SER A 77 -1.36 -10.89 5.12
C SER A 77 -0.42 -9.73 5.40
N GLY A 78 -0.82 -8.49 5.06
CA GLY A 78 0.00 -7.31 5.25
C GLY A 78 -0.28 -6.20 4.24
N THR A 79 0.63 -5.25 4.14
CA THR A 79 0.55 -4.12 3.19
C THR A 79 1.90 -3.83 2.53
N ILE A 80 1.86 -3.33 1.30
CA ILE A 80 3.01 -2.80 0.56
C ILE A 80 2.68 -1.33 0.26
N SER A 81 3.09 -0.47 1.18
CA SER A 81 2.56 0.87 1.43
C SER A 81 3.46 1.99 0.92
N VAL A 82 2.86 3.08 0.45
CA VAL A 82 3.54 4.37 0.19
C VAL A 82 3.78 5.10 1.51
N THR A 83 2.80 5.13 2.41
CA THR A 83 2.90 5.77 3.73
C THR A 83 4.04 5.21 4.58
N ALA A 84 4.39 3.93 4.40
CA ALA A 84 5.52 3.31 5.09
C ALA A 84 6.88 3.95 4.79
N ASN A 85 7.03 4.70 3.70
CA ASN A 85 8.26 5.44 3.41
C ASN A 85 8.47 6.62 4.36
N VAL A 86 7.41 7.25 4.82
CA VAL A 86 7.47 8.47 5.67
C VAL A 86 7.13 8.20 7.13
N ALA A 87 6.31 7.19 7.43
CA ALA A 87 5.90 6.82 8.77
C ALA A 87 6.09 5.31 9.07
N PRO A 88 7.29 4.72 8.84
CA PRO A 88 7.50 3.26 8.90
C PRO A 88 7.18 2.66 10.26
N LYS A 89 7.55 3.33 11.36
CA LYS A 89 7.29 2.82 12.73
C LYS A 89 5.78 2.72 13.03
N LYS A 90 5.00 3.73 12.62
CA LYS A 90 3.56 3.76 12.87
C LYS A 90 2.84 2.76 11.98
N MET A 91 3.24 2.65 10.70
CA MET A 91 2.74 1.62 9.79
C MET A 91 3.04 0.20 10.28
N ALA A 92 4.25 -0.07 10.79
CA ALA A 92 4.58 -1.37 11.37
C ALA A 92 3.69 -1.71 12.57
N LYS A 93 3.54 -0.78 13.53
CA LYS A 93 2.68 -0.99 14.70
C LYS A 93 1.20 -1.21 14.32
N MET A 94 0.69 -0.45 13.36
CA MET A 94 -0.68 -0.63 12.85
C MET A 94 -0.84 -2.02 12.23
N SER A 95 0.11 -2.43 11.40
CA SER A 95 0.10 -3.76 10.77
C SER A 95 0.20 -4.89 11.79
N GLU A 96 1.10 -4.79 12.78
CA GLU A 96 1.21 -5.76 13.87
C GLU A 96 -0.09 -5.88 14.67
N ALA A 97 -0.71 -4.75 15.02
CA ALA A 97 -1.99 -4.71 15.72
C ALA A 97 -3.10 -5.37 14.91
N ALA A 98 -3.20 -5.06 13.62
CA ALA A 98 -4.20 -5.64 12.72
C ALA A 98 -4.02 -7.15 12.57
N LEU A 99 -2.79 -7.60 12.30
CA LEU A 99 -2.47 -9.03 12.10
C LEU A 99 -2.61 -9.85 13.37
N SER A 100 -2.44 -9.24 14.55
CA SER A 100 -2.67 -9.90 15.85
C SER A 100 -4.13 -9.85 16.32
N GLY A 101 -5.04 -9.24 15.55
CA GLY A 101 -6.46 -9.11 15.90
C GLY A 101 -6.75 -8.03 16.94
N ASN A 102 -5.80 -7.15 17.25
CA ASN A 102 -6.03 -6.00 18.13
C ASN A 102 -6.70 -4.87 17.33
N PHE A 103 -8.01 -5.05 17.10
CA PHE A 103 -8.85 -4.19 16.28
C PHE A 103 -8.80 -2.73 16.71
N GLU A 104 -8.93 -2.47 18.01
CA GLU A 104 -8.99 -1.11 18.54
C GLU A 104 -7.67 -0.35 18.31
N LEU A 105 -6.55 -0.97 18.66
CA LEU A 105 -5.23 -0.36 18.45
C LEU A 105 -4.95 -0.15 16.97
N ALA A 106 -5.27 -1.12 16.10
CA ALA A 106 -5.08 -1.01 14.66
C ALA A 106 -5.84 0.19 14.09
N LYS A 107 -7.13 0.34 14.44
CA LYS A 107 -7.98 1.43 13.98
C LYS A 107 -7.55 2.80 14.50
N ASN A 108 -7.10 2.87 15.74
CA ASN A 108 -6.57 4.12 16.29
C ASN A 108 -5.32 4.58 15.56
N LEU A 109 -4.37 3.67 15.30
CA LEU A 109 -3.15 3.98 14.55
C LEU A 109 -3.44 4.32 13.08
N ASP A 110 -4.38 3.63 12.44
CA ASP A 110 -4.86 3.93 11.09
C ASP A 110 -5.45 5.35 11.00
N ALA A 111 -6.27 5.72 11.99
CA ALA A 111 -6.86 7.06 12.05
C ALA A 111 -5.80 8.17 12.13
N GLU A 112 -4.69 7.96 12.85
CA GLU A 112 -3.56 8.89 12.90
C GLU A 112 -2.79 8.98 11.58
N LEU A 113 -2.85 7.95 10.74
CA LEU A 113 -2.18 7.89 9.43
C LEU A 113 -3.06 8.35 8.28
N ARG A 114 -4.38 8.54 8.51
CA ARG A 114 -5.37 8.82 7.46
C ARG A 114 -5.03 10.03 6.59
N GLY A 115 -4.47 11.08 7.18
CA GLY A 115 -3.98 12.24 6.43
C GLY A 115 -2.92 11.83 5.40
N LEU A 116 -1.92 11.07 5.82
CA LEU A 116 -0.86 10.58 4.93
C LEU A 116 -1.40 9.63 3.86
N HIS A 117 -2.31 8.71 4.21
CA HIS A 117 -2.94 7.79 3.25
C HIS A 117 -3.64 8.51 2.10
N ARG A 118 -4.22 9.68 2.38
CA ARG A 118 -4.85 10.55 1.38
C ARG A 118 -3.82 11.42 0.65
N ASP A 119 -2.98 12.15 1.38
CA ASP A 119 -2.24 13.28 0.84
C ASP A 119 -0.94 12.87 0.13
N LEU A 120 -0.45 11.66 0.36
CA LEU A 120 0.63 11.08 -0.45
C LEU A 120 0.19 10.67 -1.87
N PHE A 121 -1.09 10.90 -2.21
CA PHE A 121 -1.66 10.62 -3.53
C PHE A 121 -2.32 11.86 -4.17
N LEU A 122 -2.02 13.08 -3.66
CA LEU A 122 -2.48 14.36 -4.26
C LEU A 122 -2.02 14.51 -5.71
N GLU A 123 -0.85 13.97 -6.02
CA GLU A 123 -0.36 13.76 -7.38
C GLU A 123 0.09 12.31 -7.56
N SER A 124 0.47 11.96 -8.78
CA SER A 124 0.95 10.61 -9.09
C SER A 124 2.12 10.21 -8.20
N ASN A 125 1.98 9.06 -7.51
CA ASN A 125 3.11 8.47 -6.80
C ASN A 125 4.27 8.17 -7.79
N PRO A 126 5.53 8.55 -7.48
CA PRO A 126 6.07 8.91 -6.16
C PRO A 126 6.27 10.42 -5.93
N ILE A 127 5.54 11.31 -6.59
CA ILE A 127 5.77 12.76 -6.47
C ILE A 127 5.57 13.23 -5.01
N PRO A 128 4.39 13.02 -4.35
CA PRO A 128 4.19 13.53 -2.99
C PRO A 128 5.11 12.85 -1.97
N VAL A 129 5.33 11.55 -2.05
CA VAL A 129 6.19 10.85 -1.09
C VAL A 129 7.65 11.25 -1.17
N LYS A 130 8.15 11.57 -2.36
CA LYS A 130 9.52 12.10 -2.52
C LYS A 130 9.65 13.51 -1.94
N TRP A 131 8.65 14.37 -2.18
CA TRP A 131 8.62 15.67 -1.55
C TRP A 131 8.55 15.57 -0.02
N ALA A 132 7.73 14.66 0.52
CA ALA A 132 7.65 14.43 1.95
C ALA A 132 8.99 13.99 2.55
N LEU A 133 9.70 13.08 1.91
CA LEU A 133 11.05 12.66 2.35
C LEU A 133 12.08 13.78 2.26
N TYR A 134 12.01 14.66 1.26
CA TYR A 134 12.83 15.86 1.16
C TYR A 134 12.53 16.83 2.32
N GLU A 135 11.25 17.10 2.59
CA GLU A 135 10.81 17.96 3.71
C GLU A 135 11.28 17.40 5.07
N MET A 136 11.33 16.07 5.22
CA MET A 136 11.87 15.37 6.38
C MET A 136 13.42 15.41 6.46
N GLY A 137 14.10 15.96 5.48
CA GLY A 137 15.58 15.97 5.38
C GLY A 137 16.19 14.58 5.18
N LYS A 138 15.45 13.61 4.59
CA LYS A 138 15.90 12.24 4.38
C LYS A 138 16.56 12.03 3.02
N ILE A 139 16.21 12.82 2.04
CA ILE A 139 16.76 12.76 0.68
C ILE A 139 16.97 14.17 0.14
N GLU A 140 17.79 14.32 -0.89
CA GLU A 140 17.91 15.54 -1.68
C GLU A 140 16.64 15.76 -2.51
N ASN A 141 16.34 17.05 -2.80
CA ASN A 141 15.24 17.36 -3.71
C ASN A 141 15.58 16.87 -5.12
N GLY A 142 14.66 16.11 -5.71
CA GLY A 142 14.81 15.64 -7.08
C GLY A 142 13.94 14.45 -7.41
N ILE A 143 13.44 14.48 -8.64
CA ILE A 143 12.63 13.41 -9.23
C ILE A 143 13.02 13.22 -10.68
N ARG A 144 13.00 11.97 -11.15
CA ARG A 144 13.36 11.66 -12.54
C ARG A 144 12.23 12.06 -13.49
N LEU A 145 12.60 12.72 -14.60
CA LEU A 145 11.67 12.97 -15.72
C LEU A 145 11.04 11.66 -16.23
N PRO A 146 9.80 11.69 -16.69
CA PRO A 146 8.96 12.87 -16.98
C PRO A 146 8.22 13.48 -15.78
N MET A 147 8.39 12.92 -14.57
CA MET A 147 7.75 13.47 -13.36
C MET A 147 8.44 14.76 -12.93
N THR A 148 7.65 15.67 -12.33
CA THR A 148 8.08 16.95 -11.80
C THR A 148 8.02 16.96 -10.27
N GLU A 149 8.52 17.99 -9.64
CA GLU A 149 8.34 18.22 -8.21
C GLU A 149 6.86 18.42 -7.87
N LEU A 150 6.48 18.12 -6.62
CA LEU A 150 5.13 18.36 -6.12
C LEU A 150 4.74 19.84 -6.28
N ALA A 151 3.53 20.10 -6.79
CA ALA A 151 3.03 21.43 -6.97
C ALA A 151 2.95 22.19 -5.63
N PRO A 152 3.38 23.48 -5.58
CA PRO A 152 3.46 24.26 -4.35
C PRO A 152 2.14 24.37 -3.57
N GLU A 153 1.01 24.33 -4.24
CA GLU A 153 -0.33 24.34 -3.64
C GLU A 153 -0.60 23.16 -2.71
N HIS A 154 0.10 22.04 -2.89
CA HIS A 154 -0.04 20.83 -2.07
C HIS A 154 0.91 20.78 -0.87
N HIS A 155 1.94 21.63 -0.83
CA HIS A 155 2.99 21.60 0.21
C HIS A 155 2.42 21.78 1.61
N HIS A 156 1.51 22.75 1.81
CA HIS A 156 0.92 23.01 3.12
C HIS A 156 0.12 21.81 3.63
N LEU A 157 -0.76 21.27 2.79
CA LEU A 157 -1.63 20.14 3.17
C LEU A 157 -0.82 18.89 3.53
N LEU A 158 0.19 18.57 2.72
CA LEU A 158 1.03 17.39 2.97
C LEU A 158 1.91 17.58 4.23
N ARG A 159 2.40 18.81 4.48
CA ARG A 159 3.14 19.12 5.71
C ARG A 159 2.27 18.95 6.96
N GLU A 160 1.02 19.39 6.94
CA GLU A 160 0.08 19.18 8.04
C GLU A 160 -0.14 17.68 8.30
N SER A 161 -0.29 16.88 7.27
CA SER A 161 -0.43 15.42 7.42
C SER A 161 0.82 14.76 7.99
N LEU A 162 2.03 15.23 7.64
CA LEU A 162 3.28 14.77 8.24
C LEU A 162 3.35 15.12 9.75
N LEU A 163 2.95 16.34 10.13
CA LEU A 163 2.88 16.77 11.53
C LEU A 163 1.86 15.93 12.33
N GLN A 164 0.65 15.74 11.80
CA GLN A 164 -0.40 14.94 12.47
C GLN A 164 0.04 13.49 12.68
N ALA A 165 0.75 12.92 11.72
CA ALA A 165 1.29 11.59 11.84
C ALA A 165 2.54 11.50 12.73
N GLY A 166 3.09 12.63 13.18
CA GLY A 166 4.35 12.69 13.94
C GLY A 166 5.56 12.22 13.13
N ALA A 167 5.56 12.49 11.83
CA ALA A 167 6.67 12.17 10.94
C ALA A 167 7.72 13.29 10.89
N ILE A 168 7.30 14.52 11.19
CA ILE A 168 8.14 15.70 11.41
C ILE A 168 7.70 16.43 12.66
#